data_13f98f6131805da2daa4a7835843d84a
#
_entry.id   13f98f6131805da2daa4a7835843d84a
#
_cell.length_a   1.000
_cell.length_b   1.000
_cell.length_c   1.000
_cell.angle_alpha   90.00
_cell.angle_beta   90.00
_cell.angle_gamma   90.00
#
_symmetry.space_group_name_H-M   'P 1'
#
loop_
_entity.id
_entity.type
_entity.pdbx_description
1 polymer ?
#
loop_
_entity_poly.entity_id
_entity_poly.type
_entity_poly.pdbx_seq_one_letter_code
_entity_poly.pdbx_strand_id
1 'polypeptide(L)'
;MIESSVLLLMASLPVWGAAPDQPAPTNAAAAPKPAAKPAALFGNALVAKGTGVEVSRNQLDDRVIQIKAQYAARGQPIPPEQMGLVDQQVLEDLIQVQLLQAKATLADKAAGKALAEKRLEQEKTRLGSEEAVNRQLKLMGVTREEVLTNLTEGATANIVLKRELKVNVTDEDARKFYDSNPARFEEPEMVRASHILLMTTDPKTKAELTEDQKAAKRKQMEGLLKRARAGEDFAKLAKEFSEDPGSKDKGGEYTFPRGKMVPEFEAAAFSLNTNQVSDIVTTRYGFHIIKLSEKIPARKLEFAKVASDLKEGLAQQAMQKQLPDYLAKLKKEAGVEILDEKLKPKETADSPGLPPGHPPVKPGAK
;
A
#
# COMPACT_ATOMS: atom_id res chain seq x y z
N MET A 1 15.17 0.64 -3.45
CA MET A 1 14.74 1.24 -4.71
C MET A 1 13.69 2.27 -4.36
N ILE A 2 14.08 3.54 -4.38
CA ILE A 2 13.16 4.67 -4.16
C ILE A 2 12.59 4.95 -5.55
N GLU A 3 11.39 4.42 -5.80
CA GLU A 3 10.68 4.71 -7.04
C GLU A 3 10.32 6.18 -7.08
N SER A 4 10.75 6.85 -8.14
CA SER A 4 10.43 8.23 -8.46
C SER A 4 8.93 8.37 -8.68
N SER A 5 8.19 8.72 -7.63
CA SER A 5 6.75 8.91 -7.69
C SER A 5 6.39 10.33 -7.26
N VAL A 6 6.64 11.30 -8.15
CA VAL A 6 6.15 12.69 -8.02
C VAL A 6 4.64 12.72 -7.72
N LEU A 7 3.87 11.75 -8.23
CA LEU A 7 2.45 11.60 -7.91
C LEU A 7 2.19 11.09 -6.48
N LEU A 8 3.15 10.40 -5.84
CA LEU A 8 2.95 9.84 -4.50
C LEU A 8 3.07 10.90 -3.40
N LEU A 9 3.89 11.94 -3.59
CA LEU A 9 4.03 13.04 -2.62
C LEU A 9 2.87 14.04 -2.69
N MET A 10 2.24 14.20 -3.86
CA MET A 10 1.06 15.04 -4.02
C MET A 10 -0.24 14.38 -3.53
N ALA A 11 -0.27 13.05 -3.45
CA ALA A 11 -1.44 12.28 -2.97
C ALA A 11 -1.27 11.76 -1.55
N SER A 12 -0.07 11.75 -1.01
CA SER A 12 0.22 11.23 0.31
C SER A 12 0.32 12.33 1.37
N LEU A 13 -0.80 12.88 1.75
CA LEU A 13 -1.01 12.84 3.19
C LEU A 13 -0.91 11.35 3.57
N PRO A 14 -0.33 11.01 4.71
CA PRO A 14 -0.21 9.62 5.09
C PRO A 14 -1.56 8.96 4.82
N VAL A 15 -1.56 7.86 4.06
CA VAL A 15 -2.66 6.91 4.15
C VAL A 15 -2.68 6.61 5.64
N TRP A 16 -3.65 7.19 6.32
CA TRP A 16 -3.87 6.97 7.73
C TRP A 16 -4.32 5.53 7.85
N GLY A 17 -3.31 4.62 7.82
CA GLY A 17 -3.54 3.21 7.99
C GLY A 17 -4.32 3.02 9.28
N ALA A 18 -5.44 2.32 9.22
CA ALA A 18 -6.10 1.81 10.39
C ALA A 18 -5.04 1.05 11.20
N ALA A 19 -4.66 1.61 12.35
CA ALA A 19 -4.00 0.80 13.35
C ALA A 19 -4.98 -0.32 13.73
N PRO A 20 -4.57 -1.60 13.71
CA PRO A 20 -5.40 -2.63 14.31
C PRO A 20 -5.62 -2.24 15.77
N ASP A 21 -6.81 -2.49 16.30
CA ASP A 21 -7.18 -2.37 17.72
C ASP A 21 -6.16 -3.14 18.57
N GLN A 22 -5.09 -2.46 18.98
CA GLN A 22 -4.22 -2.93 20.04
C GLN A 22 -4.47 -2.05 21.25
N PRO A 23 -4.70 -2.66 22.43
CA PRO A 23 -4.78 -1.90 23.66
C PRO A 23 -3.45 -1.17 23.86
N ALA A 24 -3.52 0.11 24.20
CA ALA A 24 -2.38 0.98 24.44
C ALA A 24 -1.39 0.35 25.42
N PRO A 25 -0.08 0.29 25.10
CA PRO A 25 0.91 -0.14 26.07
C PRO A 25 0.96 0.86 27.22
N THR A 26 0.80 0.37 28.45
CA THR A 26 0.78 1.14 29.70
C THR A 26 2.15 1.67 30.13
N ASN A 27 3.10 1.85 29.21
CA ASN A 27 4.38 2.51 29.46
C ASN A 27 4.68 3.48 28.31
N ALA A 28 3.96 4.61 28.31
CA ALA A 28 4.31 5.73 27.46
C ALA A 28 5.54 6.45 28.05
N ALA A 29 6.72 6.11 27.59
CA ALA A 29 7.82 7.06 27.59
C ALA A 29 7.32 8.30 26.84
N ALA A 30 7.40 9.47 27.47
CA ALA A 30 6.92 10.73 26.94
C ALA A 30 7.41 10.91 25.49
N ALA A 31 6.46 11.10 24.56
CA ALA A 31 6.79 11.45 23.18
C ALA A 31 7.74 12.65 23.19
N PRO A 32 8.82 12.65 22.40
CA PRO A 32 9.72 13.79 22.37
C PRO A 32 8.90 15.03 21.98
N LYS A 33 9.01 16.08 22.78
CA LYS A 33 8.45 17.40 22.45
C LYS A 33 8.81 17.71 21.00
N PRO A 34 7.86 18.21 20.15
CA PRO A 34 8.22 18.67 18.84
C PRO A 34 9.36 19.67 18.99
N ALA A 35 10.46 19.41 18.31
CA ALA A 35 11.61 20.30 18.31
C ALA A 35 11.12 21.69 17.89
N ALA A 36 11.36 22.69 18.72
CA ALA A 36 11.08 24.08 18.36
C ALA A 36 11.74 24.34 16.99
N LYS A 37 10.98 24.99 16.08
CA LYS A 37 11.54 25.41 14.77
C LYS A 37 12.90 26.06 15.04
N PRO A 38 14.01 25.58 14.46
CA PRO A 38 15.29 26.23 14.64
C PRO A 38 15.12 27.66 14.17
N ALA A 39 15.37 28.61 15.07
CA ALA A 39 15.43 30.02 14.71
C ALA A 39 16.38 30.15 13.50
N ALA A 40 15.95 30.85 12.46
CA ALA A 40 16.65 30.98 11.20
C ALA A 40 18.10 31.45 11.41
N LEU A 41 19.02 30.49 11.56
CA LEU A 41 20.46 30.73 11.70
C LEU A 41 21.11 31.17 10.38
N PHE A 42 20.37 30.92 9.26
CA PHE A 42 20.74 31.37 7.93
C PHE A 42 19.52 32.11 7.37
N GLY A 43 19.71 33.35 6.94
CA GLY A 43 18.66 34.15 6.32
C GLY A 43 17.88 33.31 5.28
N ASN A 44 16.63 33.68 5.00
CA ASN A 44 15.71 32.94 4.09
C ASN A 44 16.25 32.98 2.62
N ALA A 45 17.46 32.43 2.43
CA ALA A 45 18.15 32.42 1.14
C ALA A 45 17.38 31.52 0.16
N LEU A 46 17.27 31.95 -1.08
CA LEU A 46 16.73 31.11 -2.14
C LEU A 46 17.69 29.97 -2.45
N VAL A 47 17.16 28.75 -2.53
CA VAL A 47 17.88 27.54 -2.95
C VAL A 47 17.61 27.21 -4.41
N ALA A 48 16.48 27.69 -4.97
CA ALA A 48 16.21 27.64 -6.40
C ALA A 48 15.38 28.86 -6.82
N LYS A 49 15.58 29.31 -8.08
CA LYS A 49 14.85 30.41 -8.70
C LYS A 49 14.55 30.13 -10.17
N GLY A 50 13.54 30.80 -10.71
CA GLY A 50 13.14 30.76 -12.11
C GLY A 50 11.90 31.60 -12.34
N THR A 51 11.40 31.70 -13.56
CA THR A 51 10.17 32.42 -13.85
C THR A 51 8.99 31.69 -13.19
N GLY A 52 8.40 32.28 -12.15
CA GLY A 52 7.33 31.69 -11.36
C GLY A 52 7.80 30.59 -10.38
N VAL A 53 9.10 30.53 -10.11
CA VAL A 53 9.71 29.60 -9.15
C VAL A 53 10.63 30.35 -8.21
N GLU A 54 10.35 30.27 -6.92
CA GLU A 54 11.20 30.77 -5.84
C GLU A 54 11.10 29.81 -4.66
N VAL A 55 12.13 28.98 -4.46
CA VAL A 55 12.19 28.06 -3.32
C VAL A 55 13.22 28.58 -2.33
N SER A 56 12.78 28.85 -1.11
CA SER A 56 13.65 29.24 -0.01
C SER A 56 14.16 28.06 0.80
N ARG A 57 15.28 28.28 1.51
CA ARG A 57 15.83 27.27 2.43
C ARG A 57 14.81 26.85 3.49
N ASN A 58 14.06 27.80 4.04
CA ASN A 58 13.07 27.50 5.06
C ASN A 58 11.95 26.58 4.53
N GLN A 59 11.45 26.83 3.32
CA GLN A 59 10.45 25.95 2.70
C GLN A 59 10.97 24.51 2.50
N LEU A 60 12.23 24.40 2.06
CA LEU A 60 12.88 23.10 1.90
C LEU A 60 13.00 22.38 3.25
N ASP A 61 13.57 23.05 4.25
CA ASP A 61 13.83 22.47 5.58
C ASP A 61 12.53 22.07 6.29
N ASP A 62 11.50 22.93 6.26
CA ASP A 62 10.19 22.61 6.84
C ASP A 62 9.59 21.35 6.18
N ARG A 63 9.70 21.22 4.87
CA ARG A 63 9.20 20.05 4.15
C ARG A 63 9.97 18.78 4.46
N VAL A 64 11.29 18.86 4.54
CA VAL A 64 12.18 17.76 4.94
C VAL A 64 11.86 17.28 6.36
N ILE A 65 11.65 18.22 7.30
CA ILE A 65 11.26 17.90 8.68
C ILE A 65 9.93 17.13 8.72
N GLN A 66 8.92 17.55 7.95
CA GLN A 66 7.64 16.86 7.84
C GLN A 66 7.80 15.42 7.33
N ILE A 67 8.60 15.22 6.27
CA ILE A 67 8.87 13.89 5.71
C ILE A 67 9.58 13.00 6.73
N LYS A 68 10.60 13.51 7.42
CA LYS A 68 11.31 12.78 8.49
C LYS A 68 10.35 12.34 9.60
N ALA A 69 9.47 13.24 10.04
CA ALA A 69 8.48 12.93 11.07
C ALA A 69 7.50 11.82 10.61
N GLN A 70 7.08 11.84 9.34
CA GLN A 70 6.20 10.80 8.77
C GLN A 70 6.88 9.42 8.73
N TYR A 71 8.15 9.35 8.30
CA TYR A 71 8.89 8.08 8.27
C TYR A 71 9.16 7.56 9.67
N ALA A 72 9.52 8.44 10.61
CA ALA A 72 9.72 8.06 12.01
C ALA A 72 8.44 7.53 12.66
N ALA A 73 7.27 8.13 12.37
CA ALA A 73 5.98 7.68 12.87
C ALA A 73 5.59 6.28 12.36
N ARG A 74 6.14 5.84 11.22
CA ARG A 74 5.98 4.50 10.66
C ARG A 74 7.02 3.49 11.17
N GLY A 75 7.90 3.90 12.10
CA GLY A 75 9.00 3.06 12.58
C GLY A 75 10.13 2.85 11.56
N GLN A 76 10.21 3.68 10.53
CA GLN A 76 11.18 3.60 9.44
C GLN A 76 11.98 4.92 9.33
N PRO A 77 12.80 5.29 10.30
CA PRO A 77 13.56 6.54 10.24
C PRO A 77 14.49 6.54 9.02
N ILE A 78 14.57 7.70 8.35
CA ILE A 78 15.44 7.87 7.18
C ILE A 78 16.91 7.84 7.65
N PRO A 79 17.76 6.96 7.09
CA PRO A 79 19.18 6.91 7.42
C PRO A 79 19.90 8.21 7.07
N PRO A 80 20.87 8.67 7.90
CA PRO A 80 21.58 9.92 7.66
C PRO A 80 22.25 10.04 6.28
N GLU A 81 22.76 8.94 5.73
CA GLU A 81 23.39 8.85 4.42
C GLU A 81 22.41 9.11 3.26
N GLN A 82 21.12 8.94 3.49
CA GLN A 82 20.07 9.17 2.49
C GLN A 82 19.51 10.60 2.53
N MET A 83 19.87 11.39 3.55
CA MET A 83 19.32 12.73 3.74
C MET A 83 19.57 13.65 2.55
N GLY A 84 20.77 13.62 1.98
CA GLY A 84 21.09 14.45 0.80
C GLY A 84 20.22 14.14 -0.42
N LEU A 85 19.83 12.87 -0.62
CA LEU A 85 18.89 12.47 -1.67
C LEU A 85 17.46 12.95 -1.36
N VAL A 86 17.06 12.91 -0.08
CA VAL A 86 15.77 13.43 0.35
C VAL A 86 15.67 14.92 0.13
N ASP A 87 16.71 15.69 0.51
CA ASP A 87 16.75 17.14 0.29
C ASP A 87 16.64 17.48 -1.20
N GLN A 88 17.37 16.78 -2.07
CA GLN A 88 17.29 16.96 -3.52
C GLN A 88 15.91 16.64 -4.06
N GLN A 89 15.29 15.52 -3.62
CA GLN A 89 13.97 15.15 -4.06
C GLN A 89 12.91 16.15 -3.61
N VAL A 90 12.99 16.63 -2.38
CA VAL A 90 12.05 17.63 -1.83
C VAL A 90 12.18 18.95 -2.59
N LEU A 91 13.41 19.39 -2.88
CA LEU A 91 13.62 20.59 -3.69
C LEU A 91 12.99 20.45 -5.08
N GLU A 92 13.21 19.30 -5.71
CA GLU A 92 12.64 18.97 -6.99
C GLU A 92 11.12 19.02 -6.98
N ASP A 93 10.49 18.43 -5.95
CA ASP A 93 9.03 18.43 -5.78
C ASP A 93 8.48 19.85 -5.57
N LEU A 94 9.17 20.68 -4.78
CA LEU A 94 8.78 22.08 -4.57
C LEU A 94 8.86 22.90 -5.88
N ILE A 95 9.93 22.72 -6.66
CA ILE A 95 10.08 23.35 -7.98
C ILE A 95 8.93 22.95 -8.90
N GLN A 96 8.63 21.66 -8.97
CA GLN A 96 7.57 21.11 -9.81
C GLN A 96 6.18 21.65 -9.44
N VAL A 97 5.88 21.70 -8.14
CA VAL A 97 4.61 22.28 -7.66
C VAL A 97 4.49 23.73 -8.10
N GLN A 98 5.53 24.55 -7.93
CA GLN A 98 5.49 25.96 -8.30
C GLN A 98 5.38 26.16 -9.82
N LEU A 99 6.07 25.36 -10.64
CA LEU A 99 5.93 25.37 -12.10
C LEU A 99 4.51 25.07 -12.55
N LEU A 100 3.86 24.07 -11.92
CA LEU A 100 2.48 23.73 -12.21
C LEU A 100 1.50 24.78 -11.70
N GLN A 101 1.75 25.37 -10.53
CA GLN A 101 0.95 26.48 -10.00
C GLN A 101 1.04 27.72 -10.90
N ALA A 102 2.17 27.99 -11.52
CA ALA A 102 2.34 29.08 -12.49
C ALA A 102 1.51 28.86 -13.78
N LYS A 103 1.19 27.62 -14.13
CA LYS A 103 0.29 27.25 -15.24
C LYS A 103 -1.18 27.16 -14.84
N ALA A 104 -1.51 27.27 -13.55
CA ALA A 104 -2.86 27.08 -13.04
C ALA A 104 -3.74 28.30 -13.34
N THR A 105 -4.90 28.07 -13.91
CA THR A 105 -5.97 29.05 -14.07
C THR A 105 -6.71 29.29 -12.74
N LEU A 106 -7.52 30.35 -12.68
CA LEU A 106 -8.39 30.57 -11.52
C LEU A 106 -9.38 29.41 -11.30
N ALA A 107 -9.86 28.81 -12.38
CA ALA A 107 -10.75 27.64 -12.31
C ALA A 107 -10.03 26.41 -11.72
N ASP A 108 -8.77 26.16 -12.12
CA ASP A 108 -7.97 25.06 -11.58
C ASP A 108 -7.74 25.24 -10.07
N LYS A 109 -7.42 26.46 -9.63
CA LYS A 109 -7.20 26.79 -8.21
C LYS A 109 -8.47 26.61 -7.39
N ALA A 110 -9.62 27.07 -7.91
CA ALA A 110 -10.92 26.89 -7.26
C ALA A 110 -11.29 25.40 -7.14
N ALA A 111 -11.11 24.63 -8.21
CA ALA A 111 -11.36 23.19 -8.20
C ALA A 111 -10.37 22.44 -7.26
N GLY A 112 -9.11 22.83 -7.24
CA GLY A 112 -8.11 22.29 -6.32
C GLY A 112 -8.48 22.51 -4.86
N LYS A 113 -8.95 23.73 -4.52
CA LYS A 113 -9.42 24.06 -3.18
C LYS A 113 -10.63 23.21 -2.78
N ALA A 114 -11.62 23.10 -3.65
CA ALA A 114 -12.80 22.27 -3.39
C ALA A 114 -12.46 20.79 -3.15
N LEU A 115 -11.49 20.23 -3.91
CA LEU A 115 -11.00 18.87 -3.68
C LEU A 115 -10.27 18.74 -2.35
N ALA A 116 -9.47 19.73 -1.96
CA ALA A 116 -8.76 19.72 -0.68
C ALA A 116 -9.73 19.76 0.51
N GLU A 117 -10.73 20.61 0.47
CA GLU A 117 -11.78 20.72 1.48
C GLU A 117 -12.60 19.42 1.60
N LYS A 118 -12.99 18.84 0.46
CA LYS A 118 -13.67 17.53 0.41
C LYS A 118 -12.84 16.44 1.06
N ARG A 119 -11.53 16.41 0.82
CA ARG A 119 -10.62 15.42 1.42
C ARG A 119 -10.50 15.57 2.93
N LEU A 120 -10.42 16.80 3.44
CA LEU A 120 -10.44 17.05 4.89
C LEU A 120 -11.77 16.61 5.54
N GLU A 121 -12.90 16.82 4.88
CA GLU A 121 -14.21 16.36 5.38
C GLU A 121 -14.31 14.82 5.37
N GLN A 122 -13.77 14.16 4.35
CA GLN A 122 -13.65 12.69 4.33
C GLN A 122 -12.82 12.16 5.49
N GLU A 123 -11.68 12.81 5.81
CA GLU A 123 -10.85 12.45 6.95
C GLU A 123 -11.57 12.67 8.29
N LYS A 124 -12.32 13.75 8.42
CA LYS A 124 -13.18 13.99 9.60
C LYS A 124 -14.21 12.88 9.77
N THR A 125 -14.87 12.48 8.67
CA THR A 125 -15.82 11.35 8.70
C THR A 125 -15.15 10.05 9.12
N ARG A 126 -13.95 9.78 8.60
CA ARG A 126 -13.17 8.58 8.92
C ARG A 126 -12.70 8.53 10.38
N LEU A 127 -12.28 9.66 10.93
CA LEU A 127 -11.81 9.77 12.32
C LEU A 127 -12.93 9.99 13.33
N GLY A 128 -14.14 10.23 12.86
CA GLY A 128 -15.35 10.38 13.66
C GLY A 128 -15.60 11.80 14.17
N SER A 129 -14.60 12.71 14.23
CA SER A 129 -14.80 14.07 14.66
C SER A 129 -13.70 15.03 14.20
N GLU A 130 -14.00 16.34 14.27
CA GLU A 130 -13.04 17.39 13.96
C GLU A 130 -11.92 17.48 15.01
N GLU A 131 -12.24 17.21 16.28
CA GLU A 131 -11.26 17.16 17.37
C GLU A 131 -10.25 16.02 17.14
N ALA A 132 -10.69 14.89 16.61
CA ALA A 132 -9.79 13.78 16.27
C ALA A 132 -8.83 14.18 15.14
N VAL A 133 -9.33 14.88 14.11
CA VAL A 133 -8.46 15.45 13.05
C VAL A 133 -7.44 16.41 13.66
N ASN A 134 -7.88 17.36 14.48
CA ASN A 134 -7.00 18.36 15.07
C ASN A 134 -5.93 17.72 16.00
N ARG A 135 -6.31 16.70 16.79
CA ARG A 135 -5.32 15.92 17.57
C ARG A 135 -4.28 15.27 16.69
N GLN A 136 -4.68 14.67 15.59
CA GLN A 136 -3.77 14.03 14.66
C GLN A 136 -2.81 15.05 14.01
N LEU A 137 -3.32 16.19 13.54
CA LEU A 137 -2.52 17.27 12.99
C LEU A 137 -1.49 17.79 13.99
N LYS A 138 -1.90 17.97 15.26
CA LYS A 138 -1.00 18.37 16.34
C LYS A 138 0.10 17.34 16.60
N LEU A 139 -0.21 16.05 16.54
CA LEU A 139 0.80 14.99 16.65
C LEU A 139 1.82 15.03 15.51
N MET A 140 1.39 15.43 14.32
CA MET A 140 2.27 15.59 13.15
C MET A 140 3.00 16.94 13.13
N GLY A 141 2.73 17.84 14.08
CA GLY A 141 3.37 19.17 14.16
C GLY A 141 2.95 20.12 13.03
N VAL A 142 1.75 19.94 12.44
CA VAL A 142 1.23 20.78 11.37
C VAL A 142 -0.10 21.42 11.76
N THR A 143 -0.36 22.61 11.19
CA THR A 143 -1.64 23.30 11.36
C THR A 143 -2.64 22.85 10.28
N ARG A 144 -3.93 23.05 10.56
CA ARG A 144 -4.99 22.79 9.56
C ARG A 144 -4.82 23.66 8.30
N GLU A 145 -4.38 24.90 8.47
CA GLU A 145 -4.16 25.83 7.37
C GLU A 145 -3.01 25.36 6.46
N GLU A 146 -1.87 24.96 7.04
CA GLU A 146 -0.75 24.37 6.29
C GLU A 146 -1.18 23.13 5.52
N VAL A 147 -1.96 22.25 6.14
CA VAL A 147 -2.47 21.03 5.48
C VAL A 147 -3.44 21.39 4.35
N LEU A 148 -4.38 22.32 4.56
CA LEU A 148 -5.31 22.73 3.52
C LEU A 148 -4.57 23.38 2.34
N THR A 149 -3.56 24.21 2.61
CA THR A 149 -2.72 24.83 1.59
C THR A 149 -1.99 23.76 0.77
N ASN A 150 -1.29 22.83 1.42
CA ASN A 150 -0.56 21.76 0.76
C ASN A 150 -1.48 20.87 -0.09
N LEU A 151 -2.67 20.53 0.43
CA LEU A 151 -3.68 19.76 -0.30
C LEU A 151 -4.20 20.53 -1.52
N THR A 152 -4.47 21.82 -1.37
CA THR A 152 -4.93 22.70 -2.46
C THR A 152 -3.89 22.78 -3.56
N GLU A 153 -2.63 23.02 -3.20
CA GLU A 153 -1.52 23.08 -4.15
C GLU A 153 -1.35 21.76 -4.91
N GLY A 154 -1.35 20.63 -4.19
CA GLY A 154 -1.22 19.31 -4.81
C GLY A 154 -2.42 18.97 -5.71
N ALA A 155 -3.65 19.26 -5.28
CA ALA A 155 -4.84 19.04 -6.08
C ALA A 155 -4.85 19.92 -7.34
N THR A 156 -4.47 21.20 -7.21
CA THR A 156 -4.34 22.12 -8.33
C THR A 156 -3.31 21.64 -9.32
N ALA A 157 -2.12 21.23 -8.85
CA ALA A 157 -1.07 20.70 -9.71
C ALA A 157 -1.54 19.47 -10.51
N ASN A 158 -2.28 18.55 -9.88
CA ASN A 158 -2.88 17.40 -10.56
C ASN A 158 -3.89 17.81 -11.64
N ILE A 159 -4.73 18.80 -11.36
CA ILE A 159 -5.69 19.32 -12.34
C ILE A 159 -4.96 19.90 -13.54
N VAL A 160 -3.92 20.71 -13.30
CA VAL A 160 -3.07 21.29 -14.36
C VAL A 160 -2.43 20.18 -15.18
N LEU A 161 -1.82 19.17 -14.55
CA LEU A 161 -1.21 18.04 -15.26
C LEU A 161 -2.20 17.31 -16.15
N LYS A 162 -3.39 16.98 -15.64
CA LYS A 162 -4.45 16.33 -16.43
C LYS A 162 -4.83 17.15 -17.66
N ARG A 163 -4.95 18.47 -17.50
CA ARG A 163 -5.28 19.40 -18.59
C ARG A 163 -4.16 19.51 -19.61
N GLU A 164 -2.94 19.76 -19.14
CA GLU A 164 -1.78 20.02 -20.03
C GLU A 164 -1.32 18.77 -20.79
N LEU A 165 -1.30 17.63 -20.11
CA LEU A 165 -0.91 16.35 -20.73
C LEU A 165 -2.01 15.78 -21.63
N LYS A 166 -3.21 16.37 -21.60
CA LYS A 166 -4.37 15.95 -22.42
C LYS A 166 -4.63 14.44 -22.36
N VAL A 167 -4.36 13.84 -21.21
CA VAL A 167 -4.58 12.42 -21.00
C VAL A 167 -6.08 12.16 -21.01
N ASN A 168 -6.54 11.62 -22.11
CA ASN A 168 -7.93 11.20 -22.28
C ASN A 168 -7.94 9.70 -22.60
N VAL A 169 -8.32 8.91 -21.62
CA VAL A 169 -8.52 7.45 -21.78
C VAL A 169 -10.00 7.22 -22.06
N THR A 170 -10.29 6.72 -23.24
CA THR A 170 -11.64 6.43 -23.69
C THR A 170 -12.13 5.08 -23.16
N ASP A 171 -13.44 4.81 -23.29
CA ASP A 171 -13.98 3.48 -22.99
C ASP A 171 -13.41 2.41 -23.93
N GLU A 172 -13.07 2.80 -25.17
CA GLU A 172 -12.44 1.92 -26.16
C GLU A 172 -11.02 1.52 -25.71
N ASP A 173 -10.21 2.46 -25.20
CA ASP A 173 -8.87 2.16 -24.65
C ASP A 173 -8.95 1.22 -23.46
N ALA A 174 -9.88 1.48 -22.56
CA ALA A 174 -10.11 0.62 -21.40
C ALA A 174 -10.59 -0.77 -21.82
N ARG A 175 -11.48 -0.85 -22.80
CA ARG A 175 -11.98 -2.11 -23.35
C ARG A 175 -10.87 -2.90 -24.02
N LYS A 176 -10.05 -2.26 -24.84
CA LYS A 176 -8.89 -2.87 -25.48
C LYS A 176 -7.91 -3.44 -24.45
N PHE A 177 -7.65 -2.69 -23.38
CA PHE A 177 -6.78 -3.17 -22.29
C PHE A 177 -7.40 -4.39 -21.60
N TYR A 178 -8.69 -4.33 -21.27
CA TYR A 178 -9.42 -5.42 -20.63
C TYR A 178 -9.37 -6.70 -21.47
N ASP A 179 -9.66 -6.61 -22.77
CA ASP A 179 -9.69 -7.75 -23.69
C ASP A 179 -8.28 -8.32 -23.96
N SER A 180 -7.25 -7.46 -23.91
CA SER A 180 -5.85 -7.88 -24.09
C SER A 180 -5.21 -8.46 -22.82
N ASN A 181 -5.85 -8.35 -21.67
CA ASN A 181 -5.31 -8.79 -20.37
C ASN A 181 -6.31 -9.66 -19.58
N PRO A 182 -6.88 -10.73 -20.15
CA PRO A 182 -7.97 -11.49 -19.54
C PRO A 182 -7.61 -12.02 -18.14
N ALA A 183 -6.38 -12.50 -17.95
CA ALA A 183 -5.93 -13.05 -16.67
C ALA A 183 -5.94 -12.04 -15.50
N ARG A 184 -5.97 -10.73 -15.79
CA ARG A 184 -6.08 -9.69 -14.75
C ARG A 184 -7.51 -9.49 -14.26
N PHE A 185 -8.48 -9.98 -15.01
CA PHE A 185 -9.91 -9.79 -14.76
C PHE A 185 -10.62 -11.12 -14.50
N GLU A 186 -9.87 -12.18 -14.23
CA GLU A 186 -10.37 -13.46 -13.79
C GLU A 186 -10.15 -13.63 -12.29
N GLU A 187 -11.22 -13.79 -11.55
CA GLU A 187 -11.17 -14.29 -10.19
C GLU A 187 -11.02 -15.81 -10.26
N PRO A 188 -9.97 -16.38 -9.66
CA PRO A 188 -9.73 -17.81 -9.72
C PRO A 188 -10.82 -18.58 -8.96
N GLU A 189 -10.95 -19.89 -9.26
CA GLU A 189 -11.71 -20.82 -8.44
C GLU A 189 -11.20 -20.75 -7.00
N MET A 190 -12.11 -20.62 -6.03
CA MET A 190 -11.80 -20.64 -4.62
C MET A 190 -12.65 -21.69 -3.90
N VAL A 191 -12.19 -22.11 -2.75
CA VAL A 191 -12.97 -22.93 -1.82
C VAL A 191 -13.03 -22.24 -0.47
N ARG A 192 -14.20 -22.34 0.18
CA ARG A 192 -14.37 -22.04 1.60
C ARG A 192 -14.42 -23.36 2.35
N ALA A 193 -13.44 -23.59 3.22
CA ALA A 193 -13.32 -24.81 3.96
C ALA A 193 -12.91 -24.53 5.40
N SER A 194 -13.40 -25.36 6.32
CA SER A 194 -12.94 -25.39 7.71
C SER A 194 -11.99 -26.56 7.91
N HIS A 195 -11.01 -26.42 8.79
CA HIS A 195 -10.12 -27.50 9.13
C HIS A 195 -9.84 -27.60 10.64
N ILE A 196 -9.42 -28.79 11.06
CA ILE A 196 -8.86 -29.05 12.38
C ILE A 196 -7.43 -29.52 12.14
N LEU A 197 -6.46 -28.87 12.77
CA LEU A 197 -5.05 -29.23 12.73
C LEU A 197 -4.61 -29.77 14.09
N LEU A 198 -3.92 -30.92 14.09
CA LEU A 198 -3.11 -31.37 15.20
C LEU A 198 -1.64 -31.36 14.76
N MET A 199 -0.85 -30.48 15.34
CA MET A 199 0.54 -30.26 14.95
C MET A 199 1.41 -31.46 15.30
N THR A 200 2.38 -31.77 14.41
CA THR A 200 3.42 -32.79 14.63
C THR A 200 4.75 -32.15 15.04
N THR A 201 4.77 -30.87 15.29
CA THR A 201 5.90 -30.11 15.83
C THR A 201 5.46 -29.37 17.09
N ASP A 202 6.38 -29.20 18.03
CA ASP A 202 6.13 -28.37 19.22
C ASP A 202 6.01 -26.90 18.81
N PRO A 203 4.94 -26.19 19.19
CA PRO A 203 4.71 -24.81 18.77
C PRO A 203 5.74 -23.81 19.31
N LYS A 204 6.41 -24.11 20.42
CA LYS A 204 7.39 -23.24 21.08
C LYS A 204 8.80 -23.51 20.57
N THR A 205 9.22 -24.77 20.58
CA THR A 205 10.60 -25.17 20.23
C THR A 205 10.79 -25.45 18.75
N LYS A 206 9.69 -25.63 17.98
CA LYS A 206 9.67 -26.05 16.57
C LYS A 206 10.30 -27.43 16.32
N ALA A 207 10.61 -28.17 17.38
CA ALA A 207 11.11 -29.54 17.28
C ALA A 207 10.00 -30.51 16.83
N GLU A 208 10.35 -31.51 16.06
CA GLU A 208 9.41 -32.59 15.73
C GLU A 208 9.03 -33.39 16.97
N LEU A 209 7.77 -33.78 17.04
CA LEU A 209 7.30 -34.72 18.07
C LEU A 209 7.88 -36.12 17.83
N THR A 210 8.00 -36.90 18.92
CA THR A 210 8.40 -38.31 18.81
C THR A 210 7.36 -39.11 18.05
N GLU A 211 7.73 -40.30 17.54
CA GLU A 211 6.79 -41.16 16.81
C GLU A 211 5.61 -41.58 17.67
N ASP A 212 5.82 -41.86 18.96
CA ASP A 212 4.74 -42.17 19.89
C ASP A 212 3.76 -41.00 20.08
N GLN A 213 4.29 -39.78 20.16
CA GLN A 213 3.46 -38.57 20.23
C GLN A 213 2.71 -38.31 18.93
N LYS A 214 3.33 -38.51 17.76
CA LYS A 214 2.67 -38.43 16.46
C LYS A 214 1.57 -39.48 16.34
N ALA A 215 1.81 -40.72 16.80
CA ALA A 215 0.80 -41.79 16.82
C ALA A 215 -0.40 -41.42 17.72
N ALA A 216 -0.14 -40.86 18.90
CA ALA A 216 -1.19 -40.36 19.79
C ALA A 216 -2.03 -39.24 19.14
N LYS A 217 -1.40 -38.27 18.49
CA LYS A 217 -2.06 -37.19 17.71
C LYS A 217 -2.91 -37.74 16.58
N ARG A 218 -2.39 -38.74 15.84
CA ARG A 218 -3.16 -39.42 14.78
C ARG A 218 -4.39 -40.10 15.30
N LYS A 219 -4.27 -40.86 16.41
CA LYS A 219 -5.41 -41.50 17.06
C LYS A 219 -6.45 -40.50 17.56
N GLN A 220 -6.00 -39.33 18.09
CA GLN A 220 -6.89 -38.24 18.45
C GLN A 220 -7.63 -37.71 17.21
N MET A 221 -6.92 -37.47 16.09
CA MET A 221 -7.53 -37.03 14.85
C MET A 221 -8.54 -38.01 14.28
N GLU A 222 -8.30 -39.34 14.40
CA GLU A 222 -9.26 -40.38 14.02
C GLU A 222 -10.54 -40.30 14.82
N GLY A 223 -10.44 -39.99 16.12
CA GLY A 223 -11.58 -39.72 16.98
C GLY A 223 -12.39 -38.52 16.56
N LEU A 224 -11.70 -37.42 16.25
CA LEU A 224 -12.33 -36.18 15.74
C LEU A 224 -12.97 -36.38 14.37
N LEU A 225 -12.34 -37.15 13.48
CA LEU A 225 -12.91 -37.50 12.19
C LEU A 225 -14.23 -38.26 12.32
N LYS A 226 -14.31 -39.25 13.24
CA LYS A 226 -15.54 -39.96 13.51
C LYS A 226 -16.66 -39.04 13.99
N ARG A 227 -16.35 -38.13 14.93
CA ARG A 227 -17.31 -37.14 15.45
C ARG A 227 -17.80 -36.20 14.34
N ALA A 228 -16.86 -35.65 13.53
CA ALA A 228 -17.18 -34.77 12.41
C ALA A 228 -18.08 -35.48 11.37
N ARG A 229 -17.78 -36.73 11.02
CA ARG A 229 -18.59 -37.54 10.08
C ARG A 229 -19.95 -37.98 10.66
N ALA A 230 -20.05 -38.06 11.97
CA ALA A 230 -21.33 -38.30 12.66
C ALA A 230 -22.23 -37.04 12.70
N GLY A 231 -21.80 -35.92 12.16
CA GLY A 231 -22.60 -34.69 12.06
C GLY A 231 -22.40 -33.71 13.22
N GLU A 232 -21.43 -33.94 14.10
CA GLU A 232 -21.12 -32.97 15.15
C GLU A 232 -20.65 -31.65 14.54
N ASP A 233 -20.94 -30.51 15.20
CA ASP A 233 -20.61 -29.17 14.74
C ASP A 233 -19.09 -29.02 14.54
N PHE A 234 -18.69 -28.99 13.27
CA PHE A 234 -17.28 -28.93 12.90
C PHE A 234 -16.59 -27.67 13.42
N ALA A 235 -17.29 -26.53 13.45
CA ALA A 235 -16.73 -25.28 13.92
C ALA A 235 -16.48 -25.33 15.44
N LYS A 236 -17.33 -25.98 16.20
CA LYS A 236 -17.11 -26.22 17.64
C LYS A 236 -15.92 -27.15 17.86
N LEU A 237 -15.82 -28.24 17.08
CA LEU A 237 -14.67 -29.14 17.13
C LEU A 237 -13.37 -28.41 16.82
N ALA A 238 -13.37 -27.53 15.81
CA ALA A 238 -12.20 -26.74 15.46
C ALA A 238 -11.80 -25.78 16.58
N LYS A 239 -12.77 -25.07 17.17
CA LYS A 239 -12.50 -24.16 18.31
C LYS A 239 -11.93 -24.88 19.52
N GLU A 240 -12.36 -26.09 19.78
CA GLU A 240 -11.94 -26.85 20.95
C GLU A 240 -10.59 -27.53 20.72
N PHE A 241 -10.42 -28.21 19.59
CA PHE A 241 -9.33 -29.15 19.37
C PHE A 241 -8.27 -28.68 18.39
N SER A 242 -8.57 -27.74 17.49
CA SER A 242 -7.57 -27.29 16.51
C SER A 242 -6.41 -26.58 17.20
N GLU A 243 -5.21 -26.88 16.72
CA GLU A 243 -3.96 -26.24 17.13
C GLU A 243 -3.51 -25.16 16.12
N ASP A 244 -4.33 -24.86 15.09
CA ASP A 244 -4.06 -23.76 14.18
C ASP A 244 -4.43 -22.40 14.78
N PRO A 245 -3.46 -21.55 15.13
CA PRO A 245 -3.74 -20.24 15.73
C PRO A 245 -4.40 -19.25 14.75
N GLY A 246 -4.31 -19.50 13.43
CA GLY A 246 -4.84 -18.60 12.41
C GLY A 246 -6.35 -18.73 12.19
N SER A 247 -6.91 -19.92 12.45
CA SER A 247 -8.32 -20.21 12.14
C SER A 247 -9.13 -20.81 13.29
N LYS A 248 -8.48 -21.31 14.33
CA LYS A 248 -9.15 -21.97 15.47
C LYS A 248 -10.36 -21.17 15.98
N ASP A 249 -10.17 -19.89 16.30
CA ASP A 249 -11.20 -19.03 16.89
C ASP A 249 -12.35 -18.72 15.91
N LYS A 250 -12.08 -18.88 14.62
CA LYS A 250 -13.06 -18.73 13.52
C LYS A 250 -13.68 -20.07 13.10
N GLY A 251 -13.58 -21.11 13.94
CA GLY A 251 -14.11 -22.44 13.62
C GLY A 251 -13.31 -23.16 12.53
N GLY A 252 -12.03 -22.82 12.38
CA GLY A 252 -11.15 -23.45 11.41
C GLY A 252 -11.30 -22.96 9.98
N GLU A 253 -12.09 -21.89 9.72
CA GLU A 253 -12.49 -21.47 8.36
C GLU A 253 -11.40 -20.66 7.64
N TYR A 254 -11.18 -21.01 6.36
CA TYR A 254 -10.42 -20.29 5.35
C TYR A 254 -11.16 -20.23 4.02
N THR A 255 -10.97 -19.13 3.28
CA THR A 255 -11.34 -19.04 1.87
C THR A 255 -10.06 -18.78 1.06
N PHE A 256 -9.78 -19.65 0.09
CA PHE A 256 -8.51 -19.59 -0.64
C PHE A 256 -8.64 -20.12 -2.08
N PRO A 257 -7.89 -19.51 -3.03
CA PRO A 257 -7.70 -20.04 -4.37
C PRO A 257 -6.63 -21.12 -4.38
N ARG A 258 -6.46 -21.79 -5.52
CA ARG A 258 -5.33 -22.70 -5.76
C ARG A 258 -3.98 -21.96 -5.66
N GLY A 259 -2.94 -22.67 -5.24
CA GLY A 259 -1.57 -22.16 -5.09
C GLY A 259 -1.32 -21.36 -3.82
N LYS A 260 -2.26 -21.35 -2.86
CA LYS A 260 -2.11 -20.61 -1.58
C LYS A 260 -1.89 -21.51 -0.36
N MET A 261 -2.27 -22.77 -0.45
CA MET A 261 -2.09 -23.73 0.64
C MET A 261 -1.00 -24.76 0.28
N VAL A 262 -0.57 -25.57 1.27
CA VAL A 262 0.35 -26.69 0.99
C VAL A 262 -0.35 -27.69 0.08
N PRO A 263 0.39 -28.34 -0.84
CA PRO A 263 -0.20 -29.14 -1.92
C PRO A 263 -1.18 -30.22 -1.45
N GLU A 264 -0.83 -30.93 -0.37
CA GLU A 264 -1.65 -32.03 0.17
C GLU A 264 -3.00 -31.52 0.71
N PHE A 265 -2.96 -30.39 1.42
CA PHE A 265 -4.17 -29.75 1.96
C PHE A 265 -5.05 -29.21 0.83
N GLU A 266 -4.42 -28.52 -0.15
CA GLU A 266 -5.13 -27.96 -1.29
C GLU A 266 -5.81 -29.05 -2.12
N ALA A 267 -5.05 -30.10 -2.47
CA ALA A 267 -5.59 -31.22 -3.25
C ALA A 267 -6.80 -31.85 -2.53
N ALA A 268 -6.71 -32.05 -1.23
CA ALA A 268 -7.81 -32.60 -0.44
C ALA A 268 -9.02 -31.65 -0.44
N ALA A 269 -8.82 -30.34 -0.14
CA ALA A 269 -9.92 -29.38 -0.04
C ALA A 269 -10.69 -29.24 -1.37
N PHE A 270 -9.97 -29.14 -2.51
CA PHE A 270 -10.59 -28.98 -3.83
C PHE A 270 -11.26 -30.28 -4.36
N SER A 271 -10.86 -31.45 -3.86
CA SER A 271 -11.48 -32.73 -4.23
C SER A 271 -12.82 -32.99 -3.54
N LEU A 272 -13.07 -32.35 -2.39
CA LEU A 272 -14.28 -32.55 -1.61
C LEU A 272 -15.54 -32.01 -2.32
N ASN A 273 -16.67 -32.63 -2.05
CA ASN A 273 -17.98 -32.04 -2.34
C ASN A 273 -18.42 -31.14 -1.18
N THR A 274 -19.31 -30.19 -1.44
CA THR A 274 -19.87 -29.31 -0.41
C THR A 274 -20.44 -30.12 0.75
N ASN A 275 -20.12 -29.73 1.97
CA ASN A 275 -20.43 -30.40 3.25
C ASN A 275 -19.69 -31.72 3.49
N GLN A 276 -18.84 -32.18 2.60
CA GLN A 276 -18.03 -33.39 2.79
C GLN A 276 -16.85 -33.12 3.74
N VAL A 277 -16.51 -34.13 4.54
CA VAL A 277 -15.31 -34.15 5.42
C VAL A 277 -14.27 -35.09 4.80
N SER A 278 -13.04 -34.60 4.67
CA SER A 278 -11.92 -35.38 4.13
C SER A 278 -11.54 -36.57 5.00
N ASP A 279 -10.71 -37.45 4.49
CA ASP A 279 -9.86 -38.30 5.31
C ASP A 279 -8.79 -37.47 6.03
N ILE A 280 -7.98 -38.12 6.87
CA ILE A 280 -6.86 -37.46 7.53
C ILE A 280 -5.80 -37.12 6.46
N VAL A 281 -5.53 -35.82 6.32
CA VAL A 281 -4.49 -35.28 5.41
C VAL A 281 -3.23 -34.99 6.23
N THR A 282 -2.11 -35.55 5.81
CA THR A 282 -0.82 -35.31 6.44
C THR A 282 -0.07 -34.24 5.65
N THR A 283 0.38 -33.20 6.34
CA THR A 283 1.23 -32.14 5.77
C THR A 283 2.46 -31.93 6.66
N ARG A 284 3.37 -31.06 6.25
CA ARG A 284 4.51 -30.64 7.08
C ARG A 284 4.13 -29.98 8.42
N TYR A 285 2.89 -29.56 8.58
CA TYR A 285 2.39 -28.96 9.84
C TYR A 285 1.79 -30.00 10.79
N GLY A 286 1.32 -31.11 10.27
CA GLY A 286 0.68 -32.16 11.06
C GLY A 286 -0.47 -32.83 10.35
N PHE A 287 -1.40 -33.35 11.15
CA PHE A 287 -2.59 -34.04 10.69
C PHE A 287 -3.76 -33.06 10.61
N HIS A 288 -4.47 -33.11 9.48
CA HIS A 288 -5.66 -32.27 9.23
C HIS A 288 -6.86 -33.14 8.91
N ILE A 289 -8.05 -32.67 9.30
CA ILE A 289 -9.31 -33.01 8.66
C ILE A 289 -9.94 -31.72 8.15
N ILE A 290 -10.55 -31.81 6.97
CA ILE A 290 -11.03 -30.64 6.22
C ILE A 290 -12.51 -30.86 5.90
N LYS A 291 -13.35 -29.86 6.14
CA LYS A 291 -14.75 -29.83 5.72
C LYS A 291 -14.95 -28.73 4.72
N LEU A 292 -15.43 -29.08 3.53
CA LEU A 292 -15.73 -28.08 2.51
C LEU A 292 -17.10 -27.45 2.78
N SER A 293 -17.14 -26.12 2.86
CA SER A 293 -18.40 -25.37 3.01
C SER A 293 -18.94 -24.92 1.66
N GLU A 294 -18.07 -24.46 0.75
CA GLU A 294 -18.49 -23.88 -0.53
C GLU A 294 -17.40 -24.00 -1.59
N LYS A 295 -17.78 -24.28 -2.83
CA LYS A 295 -16.96 -24.09 -4.02
C LYS A 295 -17.38 -22.80 -4.70
N ILE A 296 -16.45 -21.86 -4.83
CA ILE A 296 -16.66 -20.57 -5.47
C ILE A 296 -16.03 -20.69 -6.87
N PRO A 297 -16.84 -20.78 -7.94
CA PRO A 297 -16.30 -20.98 -9.28
C PRO A 297 -15.49 -19.78 -9.73
N ALA A 298 -14.50 -20.03 -10.59
CA ALA A 298 -13.80 -18.97 -11.30
C ALA A 298 -14.80 -18.12 -12.07
N ARG A 299 -14.61 -16.79 -12.03
CA ARG A 299 -15.47 -15.87 -12.79
C ARG A 299 -14.64 -14.76 -13.39
N LYS A 300 -15.07 -14.31 -14.57
CA LYS A 300 -14.53 -13.12 -15.19
C LYS A 300 -15.25 -11.89 -14.64
N LEU A 301 -14.49 -10.91 -14.17
CA LEU A 301 -15.05 -9.60 -13.79
C LEU A 301 -15.64 -8.93 -15.03
N GLU A 302 -16.88 -8.54 -14.96
CA GLU A 302 -17.53 -7.85 -16.08
C GLU A 302 -16.87 -6.49 -16.34
N PHE A 303 -16.62 -6.16 -17.60
CA PHE A 303 -16.03 -4.87 -17.98
C PHE A 303 -16.73 -3.68 -17.33
N ALA A 304 -18.06 -3.67 -17.31
CA ALA A 304 -18.84 -2.58 -16.73
C ALA A 304 -18.50 -2.30 -15.26
N LYS A 305 -18.07 -3.31 -14.49
CA LYS A 305 -17.70 -3.18 -13.08
C LYS A 305 -16.32 -2.60 -12.86
N VAL A 306 -15.43 -2.76 -13.84
CA VAL A 306 -14.02 -2.35 -13.75
C VAL A 306 -13.66 -1.17 -14.66
N ALA A 307 -14.54 -0.78 -15.58
CA ALA A 307 -14.26 0.21 -16.61
C ALA A 307 -13.81 1.57 -16.05
N SER A 308 -14.46 2.04 -15.00
CA SER A 308 -14.10 3.33 -14.37
C SER A 308 -12.71 3.30 -13.76
N ASP A 309 -12.43 2.29 -12.94
CA ASP A 309 -11.15 2.12 -12.25
C ASP A 309 -10.02 1.88 -13.27
N LEU A 310 -10.34 1.14 -14.32
CA LEU A 310 -9.41 0.86 -15.41
C LEU A 310 -9.05 2.12 -16.19
N LYS A 311 -10.02 2.96 -16.52
CA LYS A 311 -9.76 4.27 -17.15
C LYS A 311 -8.90 5.16 -16.27
N GLU A 312 -9.21 5.21 -14.99
CA GLU A 312 -8.42 6.01 -14.04
C GLU A 312 -6.98 5.49 -13.93
N GLY A 313 -6.79 4.18 -13.80
CA GLY A 313 -5.46 3.57 -13.75
C GLY A 313 -4.66 3.78 -15.03
N LEU A 314 -5.27 3.63 -16.20
CA LEU A 314 -4.62 3.88 -17.49
C LEU A 314 -4.27 5.36 -17.68
N ALA A 315 -5.16 6.27 -17.27
CA ALA A 315 -4.88 7.70 -17.31
C ALA A 315 -3.71 8.06 -16.39
N GLN A 316 -3.65 7.49 -15.19
CA GLN A 316 -2.53 7.69 -14.27
C GLN A 316 -1.21 7.15 -14.86
N GLN A 317 -1.24 5.99 -15.49
CA GLN A 317 -0.06 5.42 -16.16
C GLN A 317 0.40 6.29 -17.32
N ALA A 318 -0.52 6.79 -18.14
CA ALA A 318 -0.21 7.68 -19.25
C ALA A 318 0.39 9.02 -18.77
N MET A 319 -0.15 9.58 -17.68
CA MET A 319 0.42 10.76 -17.05
C MET A 319 1.85 10.51 -16.55
N GLN A 320 2.08 9.42 -15.83
CA GLN A 320 3.41 9.07 -15.31
C GLN A 320 4.44 8.96 -16.43
N LYS A 321 4.05 8.41 -17.58
CA LYS A 321 4.95 8.27 -18.73
C LYS A 321 5.33 9.62 -19.36
N GLN A 322 4.39 10.57 -19.42
CA GLN A 322 4.61 11.88 -20.07
C GLN A 322 5.20 12.92 -19.11
N LEU A 323 5.06 12.72 -17.81
CA LEU A 323 5.41 13.70 -16.77
C LEU A 323 6.88 14.14 -16.79
N PRO A 324 7.88 13.23 -16.89
CA PRO A 324 9.30 13.64 -16.88
C PRO A 324 9.64 14.62 -18.00
N ASP A 325 9.21 14.32 -19.22
CA ASP A 325 9.48 15.16 -20.40
C ASP A 325 8.77 16.53 -20.28
N TYR A 326 7.53 16.52 -19.79
CA TYR A 326 6.77 17.74 -19.58
C TYR A 326 7.41 18.64 -18.51
N LEU A 327 7.82 18.08 -17.39
CA LEU A 327 8.48 18.85 -16.34
C LEU A 327 9.86 19.36 -16.76
N ALA A 328 10.63 18.56 -17.48
CA ALA A 328 11.91 19.00 -18.05
C ALA A 328 11.72 20.20 -18.99
N LYS A 329 10.68 20.16 -19.84
CA LYS A 329 10.29 21.29 -20.70
C LYS A 329 9.93 22.51 -19.86
N LEU A 330 9.08 22.40 -18.84
CA LEU A 330 8.68 23.51 -17.99
C LEU A 330 9.86 24.15 -17.26
N LYS A 331 10.78 23.34 -16.71
CA LYS A 331 12.00 23.85 -16.07
C LYS A 331 12.86 24.66 -17.03
N LYS A 332 13.04 24.14 -18.24
CA LYS A 332 13.81 24.85 -19.29
C LYS A 332 13.14 26.17 -19.68
N GLU A 333 11.82 26.18 -19.87
CA GLU A 333 11.06 27.40 -20.20
C GLU A 333 11.12 28.44 -19.08
N ALA A 334 11.07 28.02 -17.83
CA ALA A 334 11.13 28.87 -16.67
C ALA A 334 12.57 29.33 -16.31
N GLY A 335 13.59 28.76 -16.95
CA GLY A 335 15.00 29.06 -16.63
C GLY A 335 15.33 28.72 -15.18
N VAL A 336 14.87 27.56 -14.69
CA VAL A 336 15.06 27.15 -13.28
C VAL A 336 16.55 26.92 -13.02
N GLU A 337 17.08 27.60 -12.00
CA GLU A 337 18.45 27.49 -11.51
C GLU A 337 18.46 27.05 -10.04
N ILE A 338 19.19 25.98 -9.73
CA ILE A 338 19.46 25.54 -8.34
C ILE A 338 20.69 26.33 -7.87
N LEU A 339 20.53 27.13 -6.81
CA LEU A 339 21.53 28.04 -6.28
C LEU A 339 22.45 27.40 -5.26
N ASP A 340 21.97 26.37 -4.54
CA ASP A 340 22.76 25.64 -3.56
C ASP A 340 23.49 24.47 -4.23
N GLU A 341 24.80 24.52 -4.28
CA GLU A 341 25.66 23.49 -4.89
C GLU A 341 25.48 22.10 -4.31
N LYS A 342 25.10 21.99 -3.01
CA LYS A 342 24.87 20.70 -2.34
C LYS A 342 23.60 20.01 -2.82
N LEU A 343 22.68 20.78 -3.40
CA LEU A 343 21.39 20.31 -3.88
C LEU A 343 21.38 20.06 -5.39
N LYS A 344 22.44 20.48 -6.10
CA LYS A 344 22.57 20.15 -7.52
C LYS A 344 22.67 18.65 -7.72
N PRO A 345 22.02 18.08 -8.74
CA PRO A 345 22.23 16.68 -9.10
C PRO A 345 23.72 16.47 -9.34
N LYS A 346 24.31 15.46 -8.72
CA LYS A 346 25.68 15.08 -9.06
C LYS A 346 25.65 14.59 -10.50
N GLU A 347 26.37 15.24 -11.39
CA GLU A 347 26.66 14.69 -12.73
C GLU A 347 27.35 13.34 -12.51
N THR A 348 26.60 12.26 -12.57
CA THR A 348 27.19 10.93 -12.75
C THR A 348 27.64 10.90 -14.20
N ALA A 349 28.92 11.16 -14.43
CA ALA A 349 29.55 10.75 -15.66
C ALA A 349 29.22 9.27 -15.86
N ASP A 350 28.65 8.94 -17.02
CA ASP A 350 28.26 7.58 -17.41
C ASP A 350 27.23 6.87 -16.48
N SER A 351 25.99 7.25 -16.61
CA SER A 351 24.92 6.26 -16.49
C SER A 351 24.68 5.66 -17.87
N PRO A 352 25.13 4.43 -18.16
CA PRO A 352 24.63 3.71 -19.31
C PRO A 352 23.11 3.67 -19.14
N GLY A 353 22.36 4.09 -20.15
CA GLY A 353 20.91 4.05 -20.13
C GLY A 353 20.44 2.70 -19.58
N LEU A 354 19.51 2.74 -18.63
CA LEU A 354 18.84 1.54 -18.13
C LEU A 354 18.36 0.74 -19.35
N PRO A 355 18.77 -0.53 -19.48
CA PRO A 355 18.32 -1.34 -20.59
C PRO A 355 16.80 -1.47 -20.54
N PRO A 356 16.11 -1.39 -21.69
CA PRO A 356 14.66 -1.55 -21.73
C PRO A 356 14.31 -2.99 -21.38
N GLY A 357 13.42 -3.15 -20.40
CA GLY A 357 12.67 -4.37 -20.23
C GLY A 357 13.33 -5.44 -19.36
N HIS A 358 12.69 -5.72 -18.22
CA HIS A 358 12.87 -6.98 -17.54
C HIS A 358 12.67 -8.16 -18.53
N PRO A 359 13.58 -9.14 -18.54
CA PRO A 359 13.35 -10.35 -19.30
C PRO A 359 12.10 -11.07 -18.77
N PRO A 360 11.33 -11.72 -19.66
CA PRO A 360 10.15 -12.47 -19.23
C PRO A 360 10.60 -13.58 -18.27
N VAL A 361 9.92 -13.66 -17.12
CA VAL A 361 10.06 -14.79 -16.20
C VAL A 361 9.66 -16.04 -16.97
N LYS A 362 10.62 -16.89 -17.26
CA LYS A 362 10.37 -18.20 -17.83
C LYS A 362 9.52 -19.01 -16.84
N PRO A 363 8.43 -19.64 -17.26
CA PRO A 363 7.75 -20.60 -16.40
C PRO A 363 8.71 -21.76 -16.14
N GLY A 364 8.92 -22.04 -14.86
CA GLY A 364 9.78 -23.11 -14.41
C GLY A 364 9.35 -24.45 -15.00
N ALA A 365 10.31 -25.12 -15.64
CA ALA A 365 10.19 -26.50 -16.02
C ALA A 365 10.36 -27.40 -14.81
N LYS A 366 9.41 -28.34 -14.63
CA LYS A 366 9.36 -29.57 -13.83
C LYS A 366 9.49 -29.41 -12.31
#